data_c0ecfd2134d37a3c0610b9be62eb5208
#
_entry.id   c0ecfd2134d37a3c0610b9be62eb5208
#
_cell.length_a   1.000
_cell.length_b   1.000
_cell.length_c   1.000
_cell.angle_alpha   90.00
_cell.angle_beta   90.00
_cell.angle_gamma   90.00
#
_symmetry.space_group_name_H-M   'P 1'
#
loop_
_entity.id
_entity.type
_entity.pdbx_description
1 polymer ?
#
loop_
_entity_poly.entity_id
_entity_poly.type
_entity_poly.pdbx_seq_one_letter_code
_entity_poly.pdbx_strand_id
1 'polypeptide(L)'
;MPQRSALTRSVHYGWYVVAAGTLCVFAGLGFGRFALGMLLPAMGASLELTYSQMGLISTSNFVGYLLAVLVCGYLSSRIGSRLLIFLALLLVAVSMLMVSQAQSFMTVAFFYTLTGMGSGASNVPMMALVASWFSTGQRGKAAGFIVIGSGFAILLSGKLIPYLNQLREFDGWRISWLVLGIIVLIISVICFMVIRDSPGELGLKPFAGMGSSRKDGHFPFDDGQKSVTRKDIYHLGAIYFLFGCTYVIYATFIVTTLVQERGFSEMVAGNFWSWVGFLSLFSGPVFGTLSDKLGRKTGLIIVFSIQMCAYLLVALSLPGMFLYLSIGFYGIVAWSIPSIMAALVGDYVGPQKTARVFGFITFIFALGQIAGPAVAGFLAEKSGSFSSSFYMAAMFAGLAVVLSFLLKKPAQVS
;
A
#
# COMPACT_ATOMS: atom_id res chain seq x y z
N MET A 1 -54.99 14.30 -8.13
CA MET A 1 -53.86 14.59 -7.24
C MET A 1 -52.77 13.53 -7.49
N PRO A 2 -51.61 13.86 -8.09
CA PRO A 2 -50.56 12.88 -8.25
C PRO A 2 -49.77 12.76 -6.94
N GLN A 3 -49.71 11.54 -6.41
CA GLN A 3 -48.88 11.19 -5.28
C GLN A 3 -47.40 11.49 -5.60
N ARG A 4 -46.84 12.48 -4.94
CA ARG A 4 -45.40 12.70 -4.84
C ARG A 4 -44.85 11.56 -3.98
N SER A 5 -44.37 10.47 -4.64
CA SER A 5 -43.52 9.50 -4.00
C SER A 5 -42.21 10.19 -3.63
N ALA A 6 -42.00 10.44 -2.35
CA ALA A 6 -40.75 10.86 -1.79
C ALA A 6 -39.72 9.77 -2.11
N LEU A 7 -38.95 9.97 -3.17
CA LEU A 7 -37.77 9.16 -3.52
C LEU A 7 -36.73 9.39 -2.42
N THR A 8 -36.82 8.62 -1.34
CA THR A 8 -35.66 8.39 -0.48
C THR A 8 -34.61 7.71 -1.39
N ARG A 9 -33.61 8.49 -1.82
CA ARG A 9 -32.46 7.98 -2.57
C ARG A 9 -31.72 6.99 -1.66
N SER A 10 -32.14 5.73 -1.67
CA SER A 10 -31.38 4.68 -1.00
C SER A 10 -29.99 4.58 -1.66
N VAL A 11 -28.94 4.64 -0.85
CA VAL A 11 -27.57 4.49 -1.32
C VAL A 11 -27.43 3.08 -1.93
N HIS A 12 -26.89 2.98 -3.16
CA HIS A 12 -26.69 1.70 -3.81
C HIS A 12 -25.78 0.80 -2.99
N TYR A 13 -26.14 -0.48 -2.83
CA TYR A 13 -25.41 -1.42 -1.96
C TYR A 13 -23.91 -1.55 -2.28
N GLY A 14 -23.51 -1.31 -3.52
CA GLY A 14 -22.10 -1.22 -3.92
C GLY A 14 -21.25 -0.26 -3.06
N TRP A 15 -21.84 0.81 -2.51
CA TRP A 15 -21.12 1.72 -1.63
C TRP A 15 -20.91 1.15 -0.23
N TYR A 16 -21.78 0.27 0.26
CA TYR A 16 -21.53 -0.51 1.49
C TYR A 16 -20.39 -1.51 1.28
N VAL A 17 -20.32 -2.12 0.08
CA VAL A 17 -19.17 -2.98 -0.29
C VAL A 17 -17.87 -2.17 -0.35
N VAL A 18 -17.91 -0.93 -0.86
CA VAL A 18 -16.74 -0.03 -0.82
C VAL A 18 -16.33 0.32 0.61
N ALA A 19 -17.28 0.65 1.48
CA ALA A 19 -16.99 0.92 2.89
C ALA A 19 -16.35 -0.29 3.59
N ALA A 20 -16.89 -1.49 3.39
CA ALA A 20 -16.30 -2.73 3.88
C ALA A 20 -14.91 -2.99 3.26
N GLY A 21 -14.72 -2.67 1.97
CA GLY A 21 -13.42 -2.73 1.30
C GLY A 21 -12.40 -1.75 1.87
N THR A 22 -12.83 -0.56 2.26
CA THR A 22 -11.98 0.42 2.98
C THR A 22 -11.52 -0.14 4.32
N LEU A 23 -12.42 -0.78 5.07
CA LEU A 23 -12.10 -1.47 6.33
C LEU A 23 -11.18 -2.68 6.09
N CYS A 24 -11.39 -3.43 5.01
CA CYS A 24 -10.54 -4.55 4.62
C CYS A 24 -9.09 -4.09 4.36
N VAL A 25 -8.89 -3.03 3.59
CA VAL A 25 -7.56 -2.46 3.31
C VAL A 25 -6.96 -1.80 4.55
N PHE A 26 -7.78 -1.13 5.36
CA PHE A 26 -7.38 -0.58 6.66
C PHE A 26 -6.80 -1.68 7.57
N ALA A 27 -7.48 -2.81 7.70
CA ALA A 27 -7.06 -3.93 8.53
C ALA A 27 -5.89 -4.72 7.91
N GLY A 28 -6.04 -5.19 6.67
CA GLY A 28 -5.09 -6.08 6.00
C GLY A 28 -3.78 -5.42 5.62
N LEU A 29 -3.83 -4.28 4.92
CA LEU A 29 -2.62 -3.55 4.52
C LEU A 29 -2.20 -2.53 5.57
N GLY A 30 -3.14 -1.79 6.12
CA GLY A 30 -2.85 -0.74 7.09
C GLY A 30 -2.22 -1.29 8.35
N PHE A 31 -2.96 -2.05 9.13
CA PHE A 31 -2.44 -2.65 10.36
C PHE A 31 -1.53 -3.84 10.09
N GLY A 32 -1.90 -4.73 9.16
CA GLY A 32 -1.12 -5.93 8.86
C GLY A 32 0.28 -5.67 8.30
N ARG A 33 0.54 -4.46 7.78
CA ARG A 33 1.83 -4.10 7.18
C ARG A 33 2.45 -2.85 7.77
N PHE A 34 1.72 -1.73 7.77
CA PHE A 34 2.29 -0.43 8.10
C PHE A 34 2.38 -0.14 9.60
N ALA A 35 1.64 -0.87 10.45
CA ALA A 35 1.78 -0.75 11.90
C ALA A 35 3.15 -1.22 12.41
N LEU A 36 3.83 -2.14 11.69
CA LEU A 36 5.17 -2.61 12.07
C LEU A 36 6.15 -1.46 12.23
N GLY A 37 6.14 -0.47 11.33
CA GLY A 37 7.05 0.67 11.41
C GLY A 37 6.98 1.40 12.76
N MET A 38 5.79 1.50 13.36
CA MET A 38 5.60 2.08 14.69
C MET A 38 6.01 1.14 15.85
N LEU A 39 5.87 -0.18 15.65
CA LEU A 39 6.12 -1.18 16.69
C LEU A 39 7.57 -1.62 16.76
N LEU A 40 8.29 -1.46 15.64
CA LEU A 40 9.64 -1.98 15.47
C LEU A 40 10.66 -1.45 16.50
N PRO A 41 10.66 -0.16 16.93
CA PRO A 41 11.55 0.33 17.97
C PRO A 41 11.39 -0.40 19.29
N ALA A 42 10.14 -0.52 19.78
CA ALA A 42 9.83 -1.18 21.05
C ALA A 42 10.10 -2.69 20.98
N MET A 43 9.73 -3.35 19.86
CA MET A 43 10.06 -4.76 19.61
C MET A 43 11.56 -4.98 19.58
N GLY A 44 12.30 -4.10 18.92
CA GLY A 44 13.76 -4.16 18.82
C GLY A 44 14.43 -4.09 20.17
N ALA A 45 13.99 -3.19 21.03
CA ALA A 45 14.51 -3.07 22.40
C ALA A 45 14.14 -4.27 23.28
N SER A 46 12.88 -4.74 23.23
CA SER A 46 12.38 -5.83 24.07
C SER A 46 12.93 -7.22 23.68
N LEU A 47 13.11 -7.47 22.39
CA LEU A 47 13.59 -8.76 21.86
C LEU A 47 15.08 -8.73 21.45
N GLU A 48 15.80 -7.64 21.75
CA GLU A 48 17.21 -7.43 21.40
C GLU A 48 17.49 -7.69 19.90
N LEU A 49 16.60 -7.18 19.03
CA LEU A 49 16.70 -7.42 17.59
C LEU A 49 17.83 -6.60 16.99
N THR A 50 18.65 -7.25 16.15
CA THR A 50 19.62 -6.55 15.29
C THR A 50 18.90 -5.82 14.15
N TYR A 51 19.56 -4.84 13.54
CA TYR A 51 18.99 -4.11 12.39
C TYR A 51 18.66 -5.04 11.21
N SER A 52 19.49 -6.06 10.98
CA SER A 52 19.24 -7.10 9.97
C SER A 52 17.98 -7.89 10.28
N GLN A 53 17.77 -8.28 11.54
CA GLN A 53 16.57 -9.00 11.97
C GLN A 53 15.31 -8.13 11.80
N MET A 54 15.36 -6.85 12.13
CA MET A 54 14.26 -5.91 11.88
C MET A 54 13.89 -5.84 10.39
N GLY A 55 14.91 -5.78 9.52
CA GLY A 55 14.72 -5.80 8.07
C GLY A 55 14.11 -7.11 7.57
N LEU A 56 14.55 -8.24 8.10
CA LEU A 56 14.03 -9.57 7.74
C LEU A 56 12.59 -9.79 8.23
N ILE A 57 12.20 -9.24 9.38
CA ILE A 57 10.80 -9.25 9.83
C ILE A 57 9.92 -8.52 8.80
N SER A 58 10.29 -7.32 8.37
CA SER A 58 9.55 -6.60 7.34
C SER A 58 9.50 -7.39 6.02
N THR A 59 10.63 -7.91 5.57
CA THR A 59 10.76 -8.75 4.37
C THR A 59 9.84 -9.97 4.43
N SER A 60 9.74 -10.64 5.58
CA SER A 60 8.90 -11.84 5.75
C SER A 60 7.42 -11.58 5.44
N ASN A 61 6.91 -10.41 5.81
CA ASN A 61 5.54 -10.01 5.46
C ASN A 61 5.35 -9.86 3.94
N PHE A 62 6.32 -9.26 3.23
CA PHE A 62 6.23 -9.10 1.78
C PHE A 62 6.36 -10.44 1.04
N VAL A 63 7.16 -11.36 1.55
CA VAL A 63 7.23 -12.74 1.05
C VAL A 63 5.87 -13.42 1.20
N GLY A 64 5.28 -13.36 2.39
CA GLY A 64 3.94 -13.90 2.64
C GLY A 64 2.88 -13.30 1.71
N TYR A 65 2.91 -11.98 1.54
CA TYR A 65 2.00 -11.28 0.62
C TYR A 65 2.14 -11.78 -0.82
N LEU A 66 3.36 -11.89 -1.32
CA LEU A 66 3.63 -12.35 -2.69
C LEU A 66 3.15 -13.80 -2.90
N LEU A 67 3.42 -14.70 -1.95
CA LEU A 67 2.95 -16.08 -2.00
C LEU A 67 1.42 -16.16 -2.07
N ALA A 68 0.72 -15.36 -1.26
CA ALA A 68 -0.74 -15.31 -1.29
C ALA A 68 -1.29 -14.77 -2.61
N VAL A 69 -0.68 -13.71 -3.17
CA VAL A 69 -1.10 -13.12 -4.45
C VAL A 69 -1.06 -14.14 -5.59
N LEU A 70 -0.07 -15.05 -5.60
CA LEU A 70 0.06 -16.08 -6.64
C LEU A 70 -1.10 -17.09 -6.63
N VAL A 71 -1.71 -17.35 -5.47
CA VAL A 71 -2.75 -18.38 -5.32
C VAL A 71 -4.15 -17.82 -5.09
N CYS A 72 -4.29 -16.57 -4.66
CA CYS A 72 -5.57 -15.99 -4.26
C CYS A 72 -6.59 -15.91 -5.39
N GLY A 73 -6.16 -15.74 -6.64
CA GLY A 73 -7.05 -15.77 -7.81
C GLY A 73 -7.73 -17.13 -7.99
N TYR A 74 -6.97 -18.21 -7.85
CA TYR A 74 -7.50 -19.57 -7.89
C TYR A 74 -8.42 -19.85 -6.70
N LEU A 75 -8.01 -19.49 -5.49
CA LEU A 75 -8.85 -19.68 -4.29
C LEU A 75 -10.16 -18.90 -4.40
N SER A 76 -10.10 -17.62 -4.81
CA SER A 76 -11.30 -16.78 -4.97
C SER A 76 -12.31 -17.38 -5.96
N SER A 77 -11.84 -18.02 -7.04
CA SER A 77 -12.71 -18.68 -8.02
C SER A 77 -13.36 -19.95 -7.47
N ARG A 78 -12.76 -20.59 -6.43
CA ARG A 78 -13.28 -21.84 -5.83
C ARG A 78 -14.23 -21.60 -4.68
N ILE A 79 -13.90 -20.69 -3.77
CA ILE A 79 -14.65 -20.48 -2.52
C ILE A 79 -15.40 -19.15 -2.46
N GLY A 80 -15.27 -18.31 -3.50
CA GLY A 80 -15.84 -16.96 -3.55
C GLY A 80 -14.93 -15.92 -2.86
N SER A 81 -15.04 -14.66 -3.31
CA SER A 81 -14.24 -13.55 -2.77
C SER A 81 -14.63 -13.22 -1.33
N ARG A 82 -15.93 -13.25 -1.00
CA ARG A 82 -16.45 -12.96 0.35
C ARG A 82 -15.82 -13.86 1.41
N LEU A 83 -15.86 -15.18 1.21
CA LEU A 83 -15.31 -16.14 2.16
C LEU A 83 -13.79 -16.05 2.22
N LEU A 84 -13.13 -15.89 1.07
CA LEU A 84 -11.67 -15.74 1.03
C LEU A 84 -11.21 -14.49 1.78
N ILE A 85 -11.85 -13.33 1.61
CA ILE A 85 -11.53 -12.09 2.34
C ILE A 85 -11.70 -12.30 3.85
N PHE A 86 -12.78 -12.96 4.28
CA PHE A 86 -13.01 -13.26 5.69
C PHE A 86 -11.90 -14.12 6.28
N LEU A 87 -11.59 -15.26 5.64
CA LEU A 87 -10.54 -16.18 6.11
C LEU A 87 -9.15 -15.52 6.10
N ALA A 88 -8.91 -14.69 5.09
CA ALA A 88 -7.66 -13.93 4.98
C ALA A 88 -7.50 -12.89 6.10
N LEU A 89 -8.54 -12.12 6.41
CA LEU A 89 -8.52 -11.17 7.53
C LEU A 89 -8.48 -11.89 8.89
N LEU A 90 -9.13 -13.03 9.00
CA LEU A 90 -9.03 -13.89 10.19
C LEU A 90 -7.58 -14.37 10.38
N LEU A 91 -6.90 -14.78 9.31
CA LEU A 91 -5.48 -15.13 9.35
C LEU A 91 -4.61 -13.96 9.78
N VAL A 92 -4.88 -12.72 9.29
CA VAL A 92 -4.19 -11.51 9.76
C VAL A 92 -4.42 -11.32 11.26
N ALA A 93 -5.66 -11.38 11.72
CA ALA A 93 -6.00 -11.19 13.13
C ALA A 93 -5.28 -12.22 14.02
N VAL A 94 -5.43 -13.50 13.72
CA VAL A 94 -4.83 -14.59 14.53
C VAL A 94 -3.31 -14.49 14.51
N SER A 95 -2.69 -14.25 13.36
CA SER A 95 -1.24 -14.09 13.28
C SER A 95 -0.73 -12.89 14.09
N MET A 96 -1.44 -11.75 14.10
CA MET A 96 -1.11 -10.59 14.93
C MET A 96 -1.24 -10.92 16.44
N LEU A 97 -2.27 -11.67 16.83
CA LEU A 97 -2.42 -12.16 18.20
C LEU A 97 -1.26 -13.10 18.59
N MET A 98 -0.78 -13.92 17.67
CA MET A 98 0.39 -14.78 17.89
C MET A 98 1.70 -13.97 17.97
N VAL A 99 1.86 -12.93 17.14
CA VAL A 99 3.00 -12.00 17.25
C VAL A 99 3.03 -11.35 18.64
N SER A 100 1.88 -11.01 19.22
CA SER A 100 1.84 -10.44 20.58
C SER A 100 2.44 -11.35 21.66
N GLN A 101 2.50 -12.66 21.42
CA GLN A 101 3.04 -13.66 22.32
C GLN A 101 4.47 -14.11 21.94
N ALA A 102 5.01 -13.59 20.85
CA ALA A 102 6.31 -14.02 20.34
C ALA A 102 7.46 -13.64 21.29
N GLN A 103 8.42 -14.55 21.47
CA GLN A 103 9.57 -14.38 22.36
C GLN A 103 10.91 -14.38 21.60
N SER A 104 10.88 -14.52 20.28
CA SER A 104 12.08 -14.56 19.47
C SER A 104 11.86 -13.99 18.08
N PHE A 105 12.95 -13.56 17.44
CA PHE A 105 12.95 -13.13 16.05
C PHE A 105 12.24 -14.12 15.11
N MET A 106 12.56 -15.43 15.21
CA MET A 106 11.99 -16.46 14.34
C MET A 106 10.48 -16.58 14.48
N THR A 107 9.98 -16.49 15.71
CA THR A 107 8.54 -16.57 15.98
C THR A 107 7.81 -15.35 15.41
N VAL A 108 8.38 -14.14 15.58
CA VAL A 108 7.85 -12.92 14.97
C VAL A 108 7.84 -13.03 13.45
N ALA A 109 8.96 -13.40 12.83
CA ALA A 109 9.10 -13.50 11.38
C ALA A 109 8.12 -14.52 10.79
N PHE A 110 7.95 -15.67 11.43
CA PHE A 110 6.99 -16.69 11.00
C PHE A 110 5.54 -16.19 11.02
N PHE A 111 5.07 -15.68 12.16
CA PHE A 111 3.70 -15.19 12.24
C PHE A 111 3.47 -13.94 11.40
N TYR A 112 4.49 -13.09 11.25
CA TYR A 112 4.37 -11.91 10.40
C TYR A 112 4.38 -12.24 8.90
N THR A 113 4.96 -13.39 8.50
CA THR A 113 4.76 -13.97 7.16
C THR A 113 3.29 -14.33 6.93
N LEU A 114 2.64 -14.96 7.92
CA LEU A 114 1.22 -15.30 7.84
C LEU A 114 0.33 -14.04 7.79
N THR A 115 0.71 -12.99 8.53
CA THR A 115 0.06 -11.67 8.43
C THR A 115 0.14 -11.14 6.99
N GLY A 116 1.30 -11.25 6.35
CA GLY A 116 1.49 -10.88 4.94
C GLY A 116 0.63 -11.71 3.99
N MET A 117 0.56 -13.03 4.20
CA MET A 117 -0.32 -13.91 3.40
C MET A 117 -1.78 -13.48 3.50
N GLY A 118 -2.29 -13.25 4.70
CA GLY A 118 -3.64 -12.75 4.90
C GLY A 118 -3.88 -11.39 4.25
N SER A 119 -2.90 -10.48 4.33
CA SER A 119 -2.98 -9.15 3.68
C SER A 119 -3.11 -9.26 2.16
N GLY A 120 -2.34 -10.14 1.51
CA GLY A 120 -2.42 -10.39 0.07
C GLY A 120 -3.72 -11.05 -0.35
N ALA A 121 -4.12 -12.11 0.37
CA ALA A 121 -5.33 -12.87 0.10
C ALA A 121 -6.63 -12.09 0.38
N SER A 122 -6.60 -11.00 1.16
CA SER A 122 -7.76 -10.12 1.37
C SER A 122 -7.80 -8.98 0.34
N ASN A 123 -6.66 -8.36 0.03
CA ASN A 123 -6.60 -7.18 -0.82
C ASN A 123 -6.92 -7.46 -2.29
N VAL A 124 -6.36 -8.54 -2.87
CA VAL A 124 -6.54 -8.85 -4.29
C VAL A 124 -7.99 -9.18 -4.65
N PRO A 125 -8.70 -10.08 -3.93
CA PRO A 125 -10.12 -10.34 -4.20
C PRO A 125 -10.99 -9.11 -3.94
N MET A 126 -10.65 -8.28 -2.93
CA MET A 126 -11.39 -7.05 -2.66
C MET A 126 -11.34 -6.08 -3.84
N MET A 127 -10.17 -5.90 -4.45
CA MET A 127 -10.04 -5.07 -5.65
C MET A 127 -10.76 -5.68 -6.87
N ALA A 128 -10.79 -7.00 -6.98
CA ALA A 128 -11.54 -7.69 -8.03
C ALA A 128 -13.07 -7.47 -7.90
N LEU A 129 -13.60 -7.44 -6.67
CA LEU A 129 -15.03 -7.19 -6.42
C LEU A 129 -15.49 -5.81 -6.94
N VAL A 130 -14.62 -4.80 -6.96
CA VAL A 130 -14.96 -3.49 -7.53
C VAL A 130 -15.41 -3.64 -8.99
N ALA A 131 -14.80 -4.54 -9.75
CA ALA A 131 -15.17 -4.77 -11.16
C ALA A 131 -16.55 -5.40 -11.33
N SER A 132 -17.01 -6.19 -10.35
CA SER A 132 -18.35 -6.82 -10.35
C SER A 132 -19.43 -5.83 -9.90
N TRP A 133 -19.12 -4.95 -8.95
CA TRP A 133 -20.10 -4.03 -8.33
C TRP A 133 -20.27 -2.71 -9.06
N PHE A 134 -19.29 -2.29 -9.89
CA PHE A 134 -19.27 -0.97 -10.53
C PHE A 134 -19.03 -1.05 -12.04
N SER A 135 -19.76 -0.21 -12.79
CA SER A 135 -19.50 -0.01 -14.22
C SER A 135 -18.10 0.60 -14.43
N THR A 136 -17.54 0.42 -15.64
CA THR A 136 -16.17 0.84 -16.00
C THR A 136 -15.85 2.29 -15.58
N GLY A 137 -16.79 3.22 -15.78
CA GLY A 137 -16.60 4.64 -15.43
C GLY A 137 -16.59 4.96 -13.92
N GLN A 138 -16.99 4.01 -13.05
CA GLN A 138 -17.06 4.21 -11.60
C GLN A 138 -16.01 3.40 -10.82
N ARG A 139 -15.35 2.42 -11.47
CA ARG A 139 -14.37 1.52 -10.83
C ARG A 139 -13.20 2.27 -10.20
N GLY A 140 -12.65 3.25 -10.92
CA GLY A 140 -11.52 4.04 -10.40
C GLY A 140 -11.87 4.82 -9.13
N LYS A 141 -13.09 5.40 -9.09
CA LYS A 141 -13.58 6.11 -7.91
C LYS A 141 -13.77 5.15 -6.72
N ALA A 142 -14.41 4.00 -6.95
CA ALA A 142 -14.63 2.99 -5.91
C ALA A 142 -13.31 2.44 -5.37
N ALA A 143 -12.38 2.05 -6.24
CA ALA A 143 -11.05 1.58 -5.84
C ALA A 143 -10.26 2.64 -5.07
N GLY A 144 -10.34 3.91 -5.48
CA GLY A 144 -9.72 5.03 -4.78
C GLY A 144 -10.20 5.16 -3.33
N PHE A 145 -11.50 5.05 -3.08
CA PHE A 145 -12.04 5.06 -1.71
C PHE A 145 -11.55 3.86 -0.89
N ILE A 146 -11.44 2.68 -1.49
CA ILE A 146 -10.95 1.48 -0.78
C ILE A 146 -9.49 1.67 -0.33
N VAL A 147 -8.62 2.18 -1.20
CA VAL A 147 -7.19 2.36 -0.90
C VAL A 147 -6.94 3.39 0.22
N ILE A 148 -7.83 4.37 0.39
CA ILE A 148 -7.76 5.36 1.49
C ILE A 148 -7.68 4.67 2.87
N GLY A 149 -8.21 3.46 3.01
CA GLY A 149 -8.14 2.68 4.25
C GLY A 149 -6.73 2.53 4.80
N SER A 150 -5.72 2.35 3.95
CA SER A 150 -4.32 2.24 4.39
C SER A 150 -3.78 3.53 5.03
N GLY A 151 -4.13 4.70 4.47
CA GLY A 151 -3.75 6.00 5.03
C GLY A 151 -4.39 6.26 6.40
N PHE A 152 -5.66 5.91 6.56
CA PHE A 152 -6.34 5.99 7.86
C PHE A 152 -5.72 5.06 8.90
N ALA A 153 -5.29 3.87 8.52
CA ALA A 153 -4.61 2.95 9.44
C ALA A 153 -3.23 3.49 9.88
N ILE A 154 -2.47 4.07 8.95
CA ILE A 154 -1.19 4.74 9.27
C ILE A 154 -1.43 5.90 10.26
N LEU A 155 -2.44 6.73 10.00
CA LEU A 155 -2.82 7.84 10.87
C LEU A 155 -3.19 7.35 12.27
N LEU A 156 -4.05 6.33 12.36
CA LEU A 156 -4.50 5.79 13.65
C LEU A 156 -3.36 5.07 14.38
N SER A 157 -2.55 4.27 13.69
CA SER A 157 -1.43 3.55 14.31
C SER A 157 -0.42 4.51 14.94
N GLY A 158 -0.14 5.65 14.31
CA GLY A 158 0.75 6.67 14.85
C GLY A 158 0.25 7.35 16.13
N LYS A 159 -1.06 7.32 16.40
CA LYS A 159 -1.65 7.81 17.65
C LYS A 159 -1.83 6.71 18.69
N LEU A 160 -2.36 5.57 18.26
CA LEU A 160 -2.77 4.48 19.14
C LEU A 160 -1.57 3.71 19.69
N ILE A 161 -0.58 3.37 18.86
CA ILE A 161 0.53 2.51 19.27
C ILE A 161 1.40 3.15 20.37
N PRO A 162 1.85 4.42 20.27
CA PRO A 162 2.62 5.03 21.34
C PRO A 162 1.88 5.07 22.66
N TYR A 163 0.56 5.30 22.64
CA TYR A 163 -0.28 5.27 23.83
C TYR A 163 -0.35 3.87 24.46
N LEU A 164 -0.54 2.83 23.64
CA LEU A 164 -0.59 1.45 24.12
C LEU A 164 0.76 0.95 24.62
N ASN A 165 1.86 1.36 23.96
CA ASN A 165 3.22 0.98 24.37
C ASN A 165 3.56 1.50 25.78
N GLN A 166 3.03 2.67 26.16
CA GLN A 166 3.25 3.25 27.50
C GLN A 166 2.55 2.50 28.64
N LEU A 167 1.58 1.63 28.33
CA LEU A 167 0.87 0.84 29.35
C LEU A 167 1.76 -0.20 30.05
N ARG A 168 2.90 -0.57 29.44
CA ARG A 168 3.94 -1.43 30.01
C ARG A 168 5.30 -1.01 29.48
N GLU A 169 6.27 -0.80 30.38
CA GLU A 169 7.60 -0.24 30.06
C GLU A 169 8.37 -1.04 28.99
N PHE A 170 8.39 -2.37 29.06
CA PHE A 170 9.18 -3.20 28.14
C PHE A 170 8.34 -4.01 27.13
N ASP A 171 7.10 -4.31 27.46
CA ASP A 171 6.24 -5.21 26.70
C ASP A 171 4.97 -4.53 26.14
N GLY A 172 4.92 -3.22 26.09
CA GLY A 172 3.79 -2.45 25.57
C GLY A 172 3.45 -2.78 24.12
N TRP A 173 4.45 -3.10 23.30
CA TRP A 173 4.26 -3.52 21.91
C TRP A 173 3.40 -4.80 21.79
N ARG A 174 3.42 -5.69 22.78
CA ARG A 174 2.58 -6.88 22.84
C ARG A 174 1.10 -6.50 22.97
N ILE A 175 0.80 -5.52 23.84
CA ILE A 175 -0.55 -4.98 24.00
C ILE A 175 -0.99 -4.34 22.68
N SER A 176 -0.11 -3.61 22.02
CA SER A 176 -0.40 -2.99 20.72
C SER A 176 -0.76 -4.04 19.67
N TRP A 177 0.02 -5.12 19.49
CA TRP A 177 -0.32 -6.20 18.57
C TRP A 177 -1.63 -6.90 18.94
N LEU A 178 -1.88 -7.14 20.24
CA LEU A 178 -3.12 -7.74 20.72
C LEU A 178 -4.34 -6.88 20.38
N VAL A 179 -4.28 -5.58 20.67
CA VAL A 179 -5.38 -4.64 20.39
C VAL A 179 -5.62 -4.53 18.88
N LEU A 180 -4.56 -4.37 18.08
CA LEU A 180 -4.67 -4.34 16.63
C LEU A 180 -5.25 -5.64 16.06
N GLY A 181 -4.82 -6.80 16.59
CA GLY A 181 -5.36 -8.11 16.21
C GLY A 181 -6.86 -8.24 16.49
N ILE A 182 -7.31 -7.77 17.67
CA ILE A 182 -8.74 -7.76 18.02
C ILE A 182 -9.53 -6.83 17.08
N ILE A 183 -9.02 -5.65 16.76
CA ILE A 183 -9.66 -4.73 15.82
C ILE A 183 -9.81 -5.40 14.45
N VAL A 184 -8.76 -6.05 13.95
CA VAL A 184 -8.78 -6.78 12.66
C VAL A 184 -9.79 -7.94 12.71
N LEU A 185 -9.89 -8.65 13.83
CA LEU A 185 -10.88 -9.72 14.01
C LEU A 185 -12.31 -9.19 13.90
N ILE A 186 -12.61 -8.08 14.56
CA ILE A 186 -13.93 -7.43 14.48
C ILE A 186 -14.21 -7.00 13.03
N ILE A 187 -13.24 -6.37 12.37
CA ILE A 187 -13.37 -5.96 10.98
C ILE A 187 -13.59 -7.16 10.05
N SER A 188 -12.95 -8.31 10.30
CA SER A 188 -13.15 -9.52 9.50
C SER A 188 -14.60 -9.97 9.51
N VAL A 189 -15.26 -9.96 10.69
CA VAL A 189 -16.67 -10.27 10.85
C VAL A 189 -17.58 -9.26 10.14
N ILE A 190 -17.29 -7.96 10.29
CA ILE A 190 -18.04 -6.90 9.59
C ILE A 190 -17.93 -7.08 8.08
N CYS A 191 -16.74 -7.33 7.55
CA CYS A 191 -16.52 -7.60 6.13
C CYS A 191 -17.32 -8.82 5.66
N PHE A 192 -17.33 -9.91 6.42
CA PHE A 192 -18.11 -11.10 6.09
C PHE A 192 -19.61 -10.83 6.05
N MET A 193 -20.12 -9.99 6.96
CA MET A 193 -21.56 -9.64 6.99
C MET A 193 -21.96 -8.74 5.81
N VAL A 194 -21.10 -7.80 5.40
CA VAL A 194 -21.43 -6.76 4.42
C VAL A 194 -21.04 -7.13 2.99
N ILE A 195 -19.89 -7.78 2.79
CA ILE A 195 -19.42 -8.12 1.44
C ILE A 195 -20.32 -9.20 0.82
N ARG A 196 -20.63 -9.02 -0.47
CA ARG A 196 -21.30 -10.00 -1.34
C ARG A 196 -20.48 -10.16 -2.61
N ASP A 197 -20.43 -11.35 -3.18
CA ASP A 197 -19.58 -11.65 -4.34
C ASP A 197 -20.08 -10.96 -5.62
N SER A 198 -21.38 -10.75 -5.72
CA SER A 198 -21.99 -10.06 -6.87
C SER A 198 -23.25 -9.28 -6.51
N PRO A 199 -23.62 -8.26 -7.30
CA PRO A 199 -24.90 -7.56 -7.15
C PRO A 199 -26.09 -8.50 -7.37
N GLY A 200 -25.94 -9.55 -8.20
CA GLY A 200 -26.99 -10.53 -8.51
C GLY A 200 -27.49 -11.29 -7.29
N GLU A 201 -26.65 -11.51 -6.25
CA GLU A 201 -27.08 -12.15 -4.98
C GLU A 201 -28.19 -11.35 -4.27
N LEU A 202 -28.28 -10.04 -4.53
CA LEU A 202 -29.28 -9.16 -3.97
C LEU A 202 -30.32 -8.70 -5.01
N GLY A 203 -30.34 -9.31 -6.19
CA GLY A 203 -31.22 -8.90 -7.30
C GLY A 203 -30.89 -7.51 -7.86
N LEU A 204 -29.68 -7.00 -7.63
CA LEU A 204 -29.22 -5.69 -8.07
C LEU A 204 -28.40 -5.78 -9.36
N LYS A 205 -28.33 -4.65 -10.08
CA LYS A 205 -27.39 -4.47 -11.20
C LYS A 205 -26.13 -3.72 -10.72
N PRO A 206 -24.98 -3.84 -11.43
CA PRO A 206 -23.82 -3.04 -11.13
C PRO A 206 -24.12 -1.53 -11.13
N PHE A 207 -23.53 -0.79 -10.21
CA PHE A 207 -23.76 0.65 -10.09
C PHE A 207 -23.20 1.38 -11.33
N ALA A 208 -24.10 1.97 -12.09
CA ALA A 208 -23.80 2.88 -13.18
C ALA A 208 -24.13 4.31 -12.71
N GLY A 209 -23.13 5.18 -12.51
CA GLY A 209 -23.36 6.57 -12.10
C GLY A 209 -24.29 7.30 -13.07
N MET A 210 -25.00 8.34 -12.59
CA MET A 210 -25.80 9.21 -13.45
C MET A 210 -24.90 9.85 -14.52
N GLY A 211 -25.11 9.48 -15.78
CA GLY A 211 -24.35 9.95 -16.93
C GLY A 211 -23.57 8.90 -17.73
N SER A 212 -23.58 7.64 -17.31
CA SER A 212 -22.92 6.57 -18.08
C SER A 212 -23.76 6.00 -19.23
N SER A 213 -24.47 6.87 -19.95
CA SER A 213 -25.02 6.55 -21.29
C SER A 213 -23.98 6.76 -22.38
N ARG A 214 -22.68 6.56 -22.06
CA ARG A 214 -21.72 6.30 -23.12
C ARG A 214 -21.91 4.86 -23.55
N LYS A 215 -22.58 4.72 -24.71
CA LYS A 215 -22.57 3.51 -25.52
C LYS A 215 -21.18 2.87 -25.40
N ASP A 216 -21.11 1.56 -25.21
CA ASP A 216 -19.92 0.76 -25.47
C ASP A 216 -19.54 1.00 -26.94
N GLY A 217 -18.95 2.15 -27.19
CA GLY A 217 -18.40 2.48 -28.49
C GLY A 217 -17.26 1.51 -28.72
N HIS A 218 -17.44 0.63 -29.66
CA HIS A 218 -16.35 -0.03 -30.35
C HIS A 218 -15.37 1.08 -30.72
N PHE A 219 -14.27 1.20 -29.95
CA PHE A 219 -13.13 1.98 -30.43
C PHE A 219 -12.62 1.23 -31.67
N PRO A 220 -12.52 1.89 -32.83
CA PRO A 220 -11.97 1.26 -34.01
C PRO A 220 -10.57 0.74 -33.64
N PHE A 221 -10.32 -0.51 -34.00
CA PHE A 221 -8.99 -1.08 -33.95
C PHE A 221 -8.11 -0.27 -34.87
N ASP A 222 -7.26 0.60 -34.32
CA ASP A 222 -6.18 1.17 -35.10
C ASP A 222 -4.96 0.25 -34.97
N ASP A 223 -4.68 -0.49 -36.04
CA ASP A 223 -3.54 -1.40 -36.17
C ASP A 223 -2.18 -0.66 -36.19
N GLY A 224 -2.22 0.68 -36.06
CA GLY A 224 -1.05 1.56 -36.06
C GLY A 224 -0.31 1.72 -34.75
N GLN A 225 -0.71 1.02 -33.68
CA GLN A 225 -0.02 1.11 -32.38
C GLN A 225 1.41 0.56 -32.51
N LYS A 226 2.42 1.45 -32.40
CA LYS A 226 3.83 1.05 -32.36
C LYS A 226 3.98 -0.06 -31.31
N SER A 227 4.44 -1.21 -31.75
CA SER A 227 4.65 -2.39 -30.93
C SER A 227 5.53 -2.02 -29.73
N VAL A 228 4.93 -2.02 -28.51
CA VAL A 228 5.66 -1.88 -27.26
C VAL A 228 6.65 -3.05 -27.18
N THR A 229 7.92 -2.74 -27.05
CA THR A 229 8.96 -3.75 -27.01
C THR A 229 9.07 -4.37 -25.61
N ARG A 230 9.59 -5.60 -25.54
CA ARG A 230 9.92 -6.21 -24.24
C ARG A 230 10.85 -5.31 -23.40
N LYS A 231 11.75 -4.57 -24.05
CA LYS A 231 12.67 -3.63 -23.40
C LYS A 231 11.92 -2.51 -22.67
N ASP A 232 10.85 -1.97 -23.27
CA ASP A 232 10.07 -0.92 -22.64
C ASP A 232 9.34 -1.44 -21.39
N ILE A 233 8.83 -2.69 -21.40
CA ILE A 233 8.19 -3.32 -20.26
C ILE A 233 9.20 -3.56 -19.12
N TYR A 234 10.40 -4.08 -19.42
CA TYR A 234 11.44 -4.24 -18.41
C TYR A 234 11.94 -2.91 -17.84
N HIS A 235 11.99 -1.86 -18.67
CA HIS A 235 12.33 -0.50 -18.22
C HIS A 235 11.30 0.02 -17.21
N LEU A 236 10.00 -0.10 -17.52
CA LEU A 236 8.93 0.21 -16.56
C LEU A 236 9.02 -0.64 -15.28
N GLY A 237 9.31 -1.93 -15.45
CA GLY A 237 9.53 -2.84 -14.33
C GLY A 237 10.71 -2.40 -13.43
N ALA A 238 11.82 -1.96 -14.02
CA ALA A 238 12.98 -1.48 -13.28
C ALA A 238 12.66 -0.22 -12.45
N ILE A 239 11.95 0.76 -13.04
CA ILE A 239 11.49 1.95 -12.31
C ILE A 239 10.60 1.54 -11.14
N TYR A 240 9.68 0.59 -11.36
CA TYR A 240 8.74 0.17 -10.34
C TYR A 240 9.40 -0.69 -9.26
N PHE A 241 10.43 -1.47 -9.61
CA PHE A 241 11.30 -2.18 -8.66
C PHE A 241 12.00 -1.21 -7.70
N LEU A 242 12.61 -0.15 -8.23
CA LEU A 242 13.27 0.87 -7.42
C LEU A 242 12.30 1.55 -6.45
N PHE A 243 11.08 1.84 -6.90
CA PHE A 243 10.03 2.33 -5.99
C PHE A 243 9.71 1.30 -4.91
N GLY A 244 9.57 0.01 -5.28
CA GLY A 244 9.33 -1.07 -4.33
C GLY A 244 10.37 -1.14 -3.22
N CYS A 245 11.67 -1.02 -3.58
CA CYS A 245 12.75 -0.98 -2.61
C CYS A 245 12.65 0.24 -1.68
N THR A 246 12.51 1.44 -2.26
CA THR A 246 12.77 2.70 -1.54
C THR A 246 11.65 3.08 -0.58
N TYR A 247 10.38 2.98 -1.01
CA TYR A 247 9.28 3.41 -0.16
C TYR A 247 9.14 2.53 1.10
N VAL A 248 9.45 1.24 0.98
CA VAL A 248 9.37 0.30 2.11
C VAL A 248 10.46 0.57 3.14
N ILE A 249 11.66 0.94 2.69
CA ILE A 249 12.75 1.34 3.59
C ILE A 249 12.29 2.48 4.49
N TYR A 250 11.73 3.53 3.90
CA TYR A 250 11.21 4.66 4.67
C TYR A 250 10.07 4.25 5.59
N ALA A 251 9.06 3.56 5.06
CA ALA A 251 7.89 3.16 5.82
C ALA A 251 8.21 2.20 6.99
N THR A 252 9.27 1.41 6.88
CA THR A 252 9.67 0.46 7.92
C THR A 252 10.55 1.11 8.99
N PHE A 253 11.52 1.94 8.59
CA PHE A 253 12.61 2.33 9.49
C PHE A 253 12.58 3.77 9.95
N ILE A 254 11.73 4.65 9.37
CA ILE A 254 11.71 6.07 9.77
C ILE A 254 11.44 6.25 11.27
N VAL A 255 10.48 5.51 11.84
CA VAL A 255 10.15 5.63 13.26
C VAL A 255 11.28 5.08 14.13
N THR A 256 11.90 3.96 13.74
CA THR A 256 13.07 3.40 14.43
C THR A 256 14.21 4.40 14.45
N THR A 257 14.49 5.03 13.32
CA THR A 257 15.52 6.09 13.22
C THR A 257 15.19 7.28 14.12
N LEU A 258 13.93 7.74 14.12
CA LEU A 258 13.52 8.86 14.99
C LEU A 258 13.69 8.54 16.46
N VAL A 259 13.29 7.34 16.89
CA VAL A 259 13.30 6.95 18.31
C VAL A 259 14.72 6.55 18.75
N GLN A 260 15.36 5.60 18.07
CA GLN A 260 16.62 4.99 18.52
C GLN A 260 17.85 5.81 18.15
N GLU A 261 17.88 6.49 16.99
CA GLU A 261 19.06 7.21 16.54
C GLU A 261 18.98 8.74 16.76
N ARG A 262 17.77 9.31 16.73
CA ARG A 262 17.55 10.75 16.90
C ARG A 262 17.01 11.15 18.28
N GLY A 263 16.70 10.17 19.15
CA GLY A 263 16.27 10.41 20.52
C GLY A 263 14.87 11.02 20.69
N PHE A 264 14.01 10.97 19.64
CA PHE A 264 12.63 11.42 19.79
C PHE A 264 11.83 10.42 20.62
N SER A 265 10.88 10.92 21.41
CA SER A 265 9.92 10.02 22.07
C SER A 265 9.03 9.31 21.06
N GLU A 266 8.55 8.10 21.40
CA GLU A 266 7.59 7.36 20.56
C GLU A 266 6.34 8.18 20.23
N MET A 267 5.88 9.03 21.18
CA MET A 267 4.73 9.91 20.97
C MET A 267 4.97 10.93 19.86
N VAL A 268 6.16 11.54 19.83
CA VAL A 268 6.55 12.49 18.77
C VAL A 268 6.71 11.76 17.44
N ALA A 269 7.39 10.63 17.42
CA ALA A 269 7.55 9.81 16.22
C ALA A 269 6.20 9.30 15.69
N GLY A 270 5.26 8.94 16.58
CA GLY A 270 3.89 8.59 16.24
C GLY A 270 3.10 9.75 15.61
N ASN A 271 3.31 10.97 16.10
CA ASN A 271 2.73 12.16 15.46
C ASN A 271 3.26 12.33 14.03
N PHE A 272 4.55 12.15 13.80
CA PHE A 272 5.14 12.17 12.47
C PHE A 272 4.52 11.10 11.57
N TRP A 273 4.39 9.88 12.07
CA TRP A 273 3.77 8.79 11.32
C TRP A 273 2.30 9.07 10.98
N SER A 274 1.56 9.68 11.91
CA SER A 274 0.19 10.14 11.66
C SER A 274 0.10 11.17 10.54
N TRP A 275 1.06 12.11 10.46
CA TRP A 275 1.13 13.08 9.38
C TRP A 275 1.42 12.40 8.03
N VAL A 276 2.30 11.39 7.98
CA VAL A 276 2.47 10.56 6.77
C VAL A 276 1.14 9.96 6.34
N GLY A 277 0.39 9.34 7.27
CA GLY A 277 -0.93 8.78 7.01
C GLY A 277 -1.89 9.81 6.44
N PHE A 278 -2.01 10.97 7.07
CA PHE A 278 -2.91 12.03 6.64
C PHE A 278 -2.55 12.57 5.24
N LEU A 279 -1.31 12.92 5.01
CA LEU A 279 -0.85 13.46 3.72
C LEU A 279 -0.98 12.42 2.59
N SER A 280 -0.79 11.15 2.90
CA SER A 280 -0.88 10.07 1.93
C SER A 280 -2.27 9.89 1.32
N LEU A 281 -3.33 10.36 2.00
CA LEU A 281 -4.70 10.35 1.48
C LEU A 281 -4.83 11.20 0.20
N PHE A 282 -4.02 12.24 0.08
CA PHE A 282 -4.05 13.17 -1.06
C PHE A 282 -3.06 12.79 -2.16
N SER A 283 -2.10 11.91 -1.89
CA SER A 283 -0.97 11.63 -2.80
C SER A 283 -1.42 11.14 -4.17
N GLY A 284 -2.32 10.16 -4.24
CA GLY A 284 -2.83 9.61 -5.49
C GLY A 284 -3.61 10.64 -6.32
N PRO A 285 -4.66 11.27 -5.78
CA PRO A 285 -5.44 12.28 -6.50
C PRO A 285 -4.61 13.48 -6.98
N VAL A 286 -3.75 14.04 -6.14
CA VAL A 286 -2.94 15.22 -6.47
C VAL A 286 -1.95 14.90 -7.57
N PHE A 287 -1.11 13.89 -7.38
CA PHE A 287 -0.05 13.58 -8.35
C PHE A 287 -0.53 12.77 -9.55
N GLY A 288 -1.62 12.02 -9.41
CA GLY A 288 -2.33 11.46 -10.55
C GLY A 288 -2.81 12.55 -11.50
N THR A 289 -3.54 13.55 -10.99
CA THR A 289 -4.01 14.70 -11.78
C THR A 289 -2.84 15.54 -12.35
N LEU A 290 -1.78 15.73 -11.54
CA LEU A 290 -0.58 16.43 -12.00
C LEU A 290 0.06 15.69 -13.18
N SER A 291 0.16 14.36 -13.10
CA SER A 291 0.72 13.53 -14.18
C SER A 291 -0.15 13.51 -15.44
N ASP A 292 -1.48 13.68 -15.29
CA ASP A 292 -2.39 13.83 -16.43
C ASP A 292 -2.13 15.14 -17.20
N LYS A 293 -1.83 16.22 -16.47
CA LYS A 293 -1.60 17.55 -17.06
C LYS A 293 -0.20 17.74 -17.63
N LEU A 294 0.83 17.31 -16.88
CA LEU A 294 2.24 17.52 -17.25
C LEU A 294 2.85 16.35 -18.04
N GLY A 295 2.09 15.26 -18.18
CA GLY A 295 2.55 14.00 -18.77
C GLY A 295 3.12 13.03 -17.73
N ARG A 296 2.92 11.72 -17.96
CA ARG A 296 3.29 10.63 -17.03
C ARG A 296 4.77 10.64 -16.66
N LYS A 297 5.64 10.83 -17.65
CA LYS A 297 7.09 10.92 -17.48
C LYS A 297 7.47 12.03 -16.49
N THR A 298 6.95 13.24 -16.70
CA THR A 298 7.20 14.38 -15.82
C THR A 298 6.66 14.15 -14.41
N GLY A 299 5.46 13.53 -14.30
CA GLY A 299 4.88 13.15 -13.03
C GLY A 299 5.79 12.21 -12.22
N LEU A 300 6.35 11.16 -12.86
CA LEU A 300 7.31 10.24 -12.22
C LEU A 300 8.57 10.97 -11.78
N ILE A 301 9.16 11.81 -12.64
CA ILE A 301 10.37 12.59 -12.30
C ILE A 301 10.13 13.45 -11.06
N ILE A 302 9.03 14.20 -11.01
CA ILE A 302 8.70 15.06 -9.87
C ILE A 302 8.55 14.22 -8.59
N VAL A 303 7.77 13.14 -8.64
CA VAL A 303 7.50 12.31 -7.46
C VAL A 303 8.78 11.65 -6.94
N PHE A 304 9.61 11.07 -7.80
CA PHE A 304 10.88 10.47 -7.38
C PHE A 304 11.88 11.50 -6.88
N SER A 305 11.90 12.72 -7.44
CA SER A 305 12.74 13.80 -6.94
C SER A 305 12.34 14.24 -5.52
N ILE A 306 11.03 14.34 -5.25
CA ILE A 306 10.51 14.64 -3.90
C ILE A 306 10.86 13.51 -2.95
N GLN A 307 10.71 12.24 -3.35
CA GLN A 307 11.10 11.10 -2.52
C GLN A 307 12.61 11.07 -2.25
N MET A 308 13.44 11.33 -3.26
CA MET A 308 14.89 11.43 -3.11
C MET A 308 15.26 12.50 -2.07
N CYS A 309 14.66 13.68 -2.14
CA CYS A 309 14.85 14.73 -1.14
C CYS A 309 14.40 14.26 0.26
N ALA A 310 13.25 13.61 0.37
CA ALA A 310 12.76 13.08 1.64
C ALA A 310 13.77 12.11 2.27
N TYR A 311 14.32 11.18 1.50
CA TYR A 311 15.30 10.20 1.99
C TYR A 311 16.63 10.86 2.37
N LEU A 312 17.12 11.82 1.58
CA LEU A 312 18.34 12.57 1.88
C LEU A 312 18.23 13.37 3.19
N LEU A 313 17.07 13.99 3.43
CA LEU A 313 16.84 14.76 4.66
C LEU A 313 16.89 13.89 5.92
N VAL A 314 16.51 12.61 5.82
CA VAL A 314 16.68 11.65 6.93
C VAL A 314 18.12 11.17 7.04
N ALA A 315 18.76 10.87 5.90
CA ALA A 315 20.13 10.35 5.86
C ALA A 315 21.14 11.32 6.41
N LEU A 316 20.95 12.61 6.14
CA LEU A 316 21.82 13.68 6.61
C LEU A 316 21.58 13.97 8.11
N SER A 317 22.65 14.20 8.85
CA SER A 317 22.58 14.58 10.27
C SER A 317 22.23 16.05 10.44
N LEU A 318 21.10 16.47 9.88
CA LEU A 318 20.58 17.82 9.93
C LEU A 318 19.75 18.07 11.20
N PRO A 319 19.57 19.35 11.61
CA PRO A 319 18.67 19.70 12.71
C PRO A 319 17.26 19.09 12.55
N GLY A 320 16.58 18.80 13.66
CA GLY A 320 15.31 18.09 13.69
C GLY A 320 14.20 18.70 12.82
N MET A 321 14.24 20.02 12.55
CA MET A 321 13.28 20.67 11.66
C MET A 321 13.24 20.07 10.24
N PHE A 322 14.38 19.57 9.73
CA PHE A 322 14.46 18.95 8.41
C PHE A 322 13.77 17.58 8.35
N LEU A 323 13.60 16.92 9.49
CA LEU A 323 12.82 15.68 9.57
C LEU A 323 11.32 15.93 9.34
N TYR A 324 10.77 17.06 9.82
CA TYR A 324 9.39 17.47 9.50
C TYR A 324 9.20 17.67 7.99
N LEU A 325 10.19 18.28 7.33
CA LEU A 325 10.16 18.49 5.89
C LEU A 325 10.23 17.15 5.14
N SER A 326 11.10 16.22 5.58
CA SER A 326 11.19 14.87 5.04
C SER A 326 9.85 14.14 5.09
N ILE A 327 9.20 14.17 6.26
CA ILE A 327 7.90 13.52 6.50
C ILE A 327 6.80 14.14 5.63
N GLY A 328 6.82 15.48 5.49
CA GLY A 328 5.91 16.18 4.58
C GLY A 328 6.10 15.76 3.12
N PHE A 329 7.34 15.73 2.65
CA PHE A 329 7.67 15.30 1.29
C PHE A 329 7.31 13.84 1.04
N TYR A 330 7.68 12.93 1.94
CA TYR A 330 7.33 11.53 1.78
C TYR A 330 5.81 11.30 1.82
N GLY A 331 5.12 11.88 2.81
CA GLY A 331 3.69 11.67 2.99
C GLY A 331 2.87 12.09 1.77
N ILE A 332 3.16 13.28 1.20
CA ILE A 332 2.37 13.81 0.08
C ILE A 332 2.56 13.02 -1.23
N VAL A 333 3.65 12.25 -1.37
CA VAL A 333 3.92 11.45 -2.58
C VAL A 333 3.84 9.95 -2.35
N ALA A 334 3.54 9.48 -1.14
CA ALA A 334 3.68 8.08 -0.72
C ALA A 334 3.04 7.05 -1.68
N TRP A 335 1.84 7.31 -2.18
CA TRP A 335 1.08 6.40 -3.05
C TRP A 335 0.89 6.90 -4.49
N SER A 336 1.65 7.91 -4.90
CA SER A 336 1.51 8.54 -6.22
C SER A 336 2.00 7.63 -7.35
N ILE A 337 3.13 6.94 -7.15
CA ILE A 337 3.78 6.15 -8.20
C ILE A 337 2.92 4.99 -8.70
N PRO A 338 2.26 4.17 -7.84
CA PRO A 338 1.36 3.12 -8.33
C PRO A 338 0.26 3.63 -9.25
N SER A 339 -0.33 4.80 -8.94
CA SER A 339 -1.38 5.41 -9.75
C SER A 339 -0.85 5.87 -11.11
N ILE A 340 0.31 6.54 -11.13
CA ILE A 340 0.97 7.01 -12.35
C ILE A 340 1.41 5.83 -13.22
N MET A 341 1.99 4.78 -12.61
CA MET A 341 2.45 3.58 -13.31
C MET A 341 1.30 2.80 -13.95
N ALA A 342 0.16 2.66 -13.27
CA ALA A 342 -1.03 2.01 -13.82
C ALA A 342 -1.52 2.75 -15.07
N ALA A 343 -1.60 4.09 -15.03
CA ALA A 343 -1.98 4.91 -16.15
C ALA A 343 -0.95 4.86 -17.29
N LEU A 344 0.35 4.97 -16.96
CA LEU A 344 1.45 4.91 -17.93
C LEU A 344 1.46 3.59 -18.70
N VAL A 345 1.27 2.46 -18.01
CA VAL A 345 1.15 1.15 -18.68
C VAL A 345 -0.04 1.13 -19.63
N GLY A 346 -1.19 1.69 -19.21
CA GLY A 346 -2.36 1.82 -20.08
C GLY A 346 -2.06 2.61 -21.34
N ASP A 347 -1.34 3.74 -21.19
CA ASP A 347 -0.94 4.61 -22.31
C ASP A 347 0.05 3.91 -23.28
N TYR A 348 0.85 2.94 -22.79
CA TYR A 348 1.82 2.20 -23.61
C TYR A 348 1.19 1.03 -24.35
N VAL A 349 0.39 0.19 -23.67
CA VAL A 349 -0.04 -1.11 -24.24
C VAL A 349 -1.51 -1.18 -24.60
N GLY A 350 -2.27 -0.12 -24.34
CA GLY A 350 -3.71 -0.06 -24.55
C GLY A 350 -4.52 -0.88 -23.52
N PRO A 351 -5.85 -0.69 -23.46
CA PRO A 351 -6.68 -1.21 -22.39
C PRO A 351 -6.72 -2.73 -22.30
N GLN A 352 -6.60 -3.44 -23.43
CA GLN A 352 -6.69 -4.91 -23.48
C GLN A 352 -5.48 -5.61 -22.86
N LYS A 353 -4.28 -5.04 -22.96
CA LYS A 353 -3.03 -5.64 -22.48
C LYS A 353 -2.61 -5.07 -21.12
N THR A 354 -3.22 -3.96 -20.68
CA THR A 354 -2.85 -3.23 -19.46
C THR A 354 -2.83 -4.15 -18.24
N ALA A 355 -3.87 -4.92 -17.99
CA ALA A 355 -3.94 -5.79 -16.81
C ALA A 355 -2.79 -6.81 -16.76
N ARG A 356 -2.45 -7.42 -17.90
CA ARG A 356 -1.37 -8.41 -17.99
C ARG A 356 0.00 -7.78 -17.78
N VAL A 357 0.28 -6.66 -18.42
CA VAL A 357 1.58 -5.97 -18.32
C VAL A 357 1.74 -5.33 -16.95
N PHE A 358 0.69 -4.68 -16.44
CA PHE A 358 0.71 -4.10 -15.09
C PHE A 358 0.90 -5.17 -14.01
N GLY A 359 0.26 -6.33 -14.14
CA GLY A 359 0.49 -7.47 -13.25
C GLY A 359 1.95 -7.94 -13.26
N PHE A 360 2.58 -8.02 -14.43
CA PHE A 360 3.98 -8.41 -14.54
C PHE A 360 4.94 -7.40 -13.90
N ILE A 361 4.77 -6.09 -14.16
CA ILE A 361 5.63 -5.09 -13.52
C ILE A 361 5.35 -4.95 -12.01
N THR A 362 4.12 -5.25 -11.56
CA THR A 362 3.78 -5.30 -10.13
C THR A 362 4.44 -6.50 -9.45
N PHE A 363 4.64 -7.61 -10.15
CA PHE A 363 5.47 -8.71 -9.65
C PHE A 363 6.92 -8.26 -9.45
N ILE A 364 7.50 -7.54 -10.42
CA ILE A 364 8.86 -6.97 -10.29
C ILE A 364 8.94 -5.97 -9.12
N PHE A 365 7.92 -5.13 -8.95
CA PHE A 365 7.78 -4.23 -7.80
C PHE A 365 7.76 -5.00 -6.46
N ALA A 366 7.05 -6.12 -6.38
CA ALA A 366 7.01 -6.95 -5.18
C ALA A 366 8.39 -7.52 -4.81
N LEU A 367 9.23 -7.87 -5.79
CA LEU A 367 10.61 -8.26 -5.53
C LEU A 367 11.42 -7.11 -4.90
N GLY A 368 11.17 -5.86 -5.35
CA GLY A 368 11.75 -4.68 -4.72
C GLY A 368 11.32 -4.51 -3.26
N GLN A 369 10.04 -4.73 -2.96
CA GLN A 369 9.52 -4.68 -1.59
C GLN A 369 10.15 -5.74 -0.67
N ILE A 370 10.47 -6.92 -1.21
CA ILE A 370 11.15 -8.00 -0.48
C ILE A 370 12.62 -7.62 -0.24
N ALA A 371 13.32 -7.15 -1.26
CA ALA A 371 14.74 -6.84 -1.19
C ALA A 371 15.03 -5.59 -0.33
N GLY A 372 14.18 -4.56 -0.42
CA GLY A 372 14.43 -3.26 0.20
C GLY A 372 14.73 -3.34 1.70
N PRO A 373 13.83 -3.85 2.55
CA PRO A 373 14.05 -3.90 4.00
C PRO A 373 15.18 -4.82 4.40
N ALA A 374 15.37 -5.97 3.73
CA ALA A 374 16.45 -6.91 4.03
C ALA A 374 17.82 -6.26 3.80
N VAL A 375 18.01 -5.64 2.62
CA VAL A 375 19.27 -4.96 2.28
C VAL A 375 19.48 -3.75 3.19
N ALA A 376 18.44 -2.99 3.48
CA ALA A 376 18.53 -1.83 4.36
C ALA A 376 18.91 -2.21 5.80
N GLY A 377 18.30 -3.26 6.35
CA GLY A 377 18.65 -3.76 7.68
C GLY A 377 20.09 -4.26 7.75
N PHE A 378 20.55 -5.02 6.74
CA PHE A 378 21.93 -5.48 6.66
C PHE A 378 22.94 -4.33 6.53
N LEU A 379 22.61 -3.30 5.74
CA LEU A 379 23.46 -2.12 5.59
C LEU A 379 23.54 -1.31 6.87
N ALA A 380 22.39 -1.14 7.55
CA ALA A 380 22.33 -0.46 8.84
C ALA A 380 23.15 -1.19 9.92
N GLU A 381 23.10 -2.52 9.95
CA GLU A 381 23.89 -3.31 10.89
C GLU A 381 25.39 -3.14 10.69
N LYS A 382 25.84 -3.11 9.44
CA LYS A 382 27.26 -2.89 9.11
C LYS A 382 27.75 -1.48 9.43
N SER A 383 26.90 -0.47 9.25
CA SER A 383 27.25 0.93 9.44
C SER A 383 26.92 1.47 10.83
N GLY A 384 26.16 0.72 11.64
CA GLY A 384 25.65 1.14 12.94
C GLY A 384 24.50 2.15 12.90
N SER A 385 23.94 2.45 11.70
CA SER A 385 22.85 3.44 11.54
C SER A 385 22.04 3.22 10.28
N PHE A 386 20.73 3.49 10.33
CA PHE A 386 19.87 3.53 9.14
C PHE A 386 20.17 4.69 8.19
N SER A 387 21.00 5.65 8.56
CA SER A 387 21.42 6.73 7.64
C SER A 387 21.97 6.18 6.33
N SER A 388 22.77 5.11 6.36
CA SER A 388 23.31 4.42 5.18
C SER A 388 22.20 3.85 4.29
N SER A 389 21.15 3.29 4.91
CA SER A 389 19.98 2.73 4.22
C SER A 389 19.15 3.83 3.55
N PHE A 390 19.02 4.99 4.17
CA PHE A 390 18.36 6.15 3.57
C PHE A 390 19.19 6.78 2.45
N TYR A 391 20.53 6.80 2.54
CA TYR A 391 21.39 7.17 1.41
C TYR A 391 21.19 6.23 0.22
N MET A 392 21.14 4.91 0.44
CA MET A 392 20.85 3.93 -0.60
C MET A 392 19.46 4.19 -1.22
N ALA A 393 18.44 4.44 -0.40
CA ALA A 393 17.10 4.75 -0.89
C ALA A 393 17.09 6.04 -1.74
N ALA A 394 17.83 7.06 -1.33
CA ALA A 394 17.99 8.31 -2.10
C ALA A 394 18.69 8.06 -3.44
N MET A 395 19.77 7.27 -3.47
CA MET A 395 20.44 6.89 -4.71
C MET A 395 19.53 6.12 -5.66
N PHE A 396 18.75 5.17 -5.14
CA PHE A 396 17.78 4.42 -5.95
C PHE A 396 16.65 5.30 -6.48
N ALA A 397 16.17 6.25 -5.68
CA ALA A 397 15.20 7.23 -6.16
C ALA A 397 15.80 8.15 -7.23
N GLY A 398 17.06 8.59 -7.09
CA GLY A 398 17.80 9.33 -8.11
C GLY A 398 17.98 8.52 -9.40
N LEU A 399 18.31 7.23 -9.30
CA LEU A 399 18.36 6.33 -10.45
C LEU A 399 16.99 6.20 -11.12
N ALA A 400 15.90 6.12 -10.34
CA ALA A 400 14.55 6.11 -10.88
C ALA A 400 14.17 7.42 -11.59
N VAL A 401 14.67 8.57 -11.13
CA VAL A 401 14.56 9.86 -11.85
C VAL A 401 15.24 9.76 -13.21
N VAL A 402 16.49 9.26 -13.26
CA VAL A 402 17.24 9.09 -14.53
C VAL A 402 16.52 8.14 -15.47
N LEU A 403 16.11 6.97 -14.97
CA LEU A 403 15.34 6.00 -15.77
C LEU A 403 14.01 6.59 -16.27
N SER A 404 13.33 7.36 -15.44
CA SER A 404 12.10 8.06 -15.84
C SER A 404 12.38 9.10 -16.92
N PHE A 405 13.51 9.79 -16.85
CA PHE A 405 13.93 10.74 -17.88
C PHE A 405 14.22 10.04 -19.24
N LEU A 406 14.71 8.83 -19.22
CA LEU A 406 14.99 8.02 -20.41
C LEU A 406 13.74 7.37 -21.04
N LEU A 407 12.57 7.43 -20.37
CA LEU A 407 11.32 6.91 -20.91
C LEU A 407 10.98 7.59 -22.24
N LYS A 408 10.65 6.78 -23.24
CA LYS A 408 10.11 7.27 -24.49
C LYS A 408 8.69 7.80 -24.25
N LYS A 409 8.29 8.86 -24.95
CA LYS A 409 6.89 9.29 -24.91
C LYS A 409 6.02 8.21 -25.57
N PRO A 410 4.87 7.83 -24.96
CA PRO A 410 3.89 7.01 -25.67
C PRO A 410 3.53 7.70 -27.00
N ALA A 411 3.29 6.92 -28.05
CA ALA A 411 2.79 7.49 -29.30
C ALA A 411 1.42 8.14 -28.99
N GLN A 412 1.32 9.46 -29.16
CA GLN A 412 0.03 10.14 -29.07
C GLN A 412 -0.83 9.64 -30.22
N VAL A 413 -2.00 9.09 -29.85
CA VAL A 413 -3.08 8.91 -30.82
C VAL A 413 -3.59 10.32 -31.12
N SER A 414 -3.24 10.82 -32.31
CA SER A 414 -3.76 12.09 -32.86
C SER A 414 -5.23 11.96 -33.18
#